data_832b78dad113b17a3572e7455682b19a
#
_entry.id   832b78dad113b17a3572e7455682b19a
#
_cell.length_a   1.000
_cell.length_b   1.000
_cell.length_c   1.000
_cell.angle_alpha   90.00
_cell.angle_beta   90.00
_cell.angle_gamma   90.00
#
_symmetry.space_group_name_H-M   'P 1'
#
loop_
_entity.id
_entity.type
_entity.pdbx_description
1 polymer ?
#
loop_
_entity_poly.entity_id
_entity_poly.type
_entity_poly.pdbx_seq_one_letter_code
_entity_poly.pdbx_strand_id
1 'polypeptide(L)'
;MEERTRSRLNAIKNRMKTTKTQLVALGPGAHMQWVLGFHPHPDERPCLLLIGETKEAFLMPSLNAEDTSQRSTITCHKWSDDEGPVRALISALDDVGTRQASHIVIDETMRADFAMLLVDQIPSASRSFTENTVGFLRMRKDDLDYRSLKENAAIADQAMQRGFAELKPGLSELEIVARIQDEFKSQKADTKFAIVGSGSNGALPHHKPGSRALEMGDPIVIDIGGQKGEYCSDITRVAVFGKPSDEFKKIHSIVNDAVMSALAVARPGIQAREIDQAARRVISNAGYGDYFVHRTGHGLGIEVHEPPYITATSETVMETGMVFSIEPGIYLPGKFGIRLEEIVILRDNGPEILSTLTRDIKRI
;
A
#
# COMPACT_ATOMS: atom_id res chain seq x y z
N MET A 1 -17.00 4.75 14.78
CA MET A 1 -15.53 4.84 14.97
C MET A 1 -15.10 4.12 16.24
N GLU A 2 -15.65 4.44 17.39
CA GLU A 2 -15.25 3.86 18.70
C GLU A 2 -15.40 2.32 18.76
N GLU A 3 -16.49 1.75 18.23
CA GLU A 3 -16.72 0.30 18.20
C GLU A 3 -15.65 -0.43 17.35
N ARG A 4 -15.30 0.12 16.20
CA ARG A 4 -14.28 -0.46 15.30
C ARG A 4 -12.88 -0.39 15.93
N THR A 5 -12.54 0.74 16.55
CA THR A 5 -11.29 0.91 17.31
C THR A 5 -11.19 -0.14 18.42
N ARG A 6 -12.26 -0.31 19.20
CA ARG A 6 -12.30 -1.31 20.27
C ARG A 6 -12.15 -2.74 19.75
N SER A 7 -12.81 -3.07 18.64
CA SER A 7 -12.69 -4.39 18.00
C SER A 7 -11.24 -4.64 17.55
N ARG A 8 -10.60 -3.65 16.90
CA ARG A 8 -9.22 -3.77 16.42
C ARG A 8 -8.22 -3.87 17.59
N LEU A 9 -8.38 -3.08 18.65
CA LEU A 9 -7.55 -3.18 19.86
C LEU A 9 -7.68 -4.57 20.51
N ASN A 10 -8.90 -5.10 20.61
CA ASN A 10 -9.12 -6.45 21.14
C ASN A 10 -8.47 -7.53 20.26
N ALA A 11 -8.56 -7.41 18.95
CA ALA A 11 -7.89 -8.32 18.02
C ALA A 11 -6.36 -8.28 18.18
N ILE A 12 -5.77 -7.08 18.33
CA ILE A 12 -4.34 -6.90 18.61
C ILE A 12 -3.96 -7.59 19.92
N LYS A 13 -4.68 -7.32 21.02
CA LYS A 13 -4.43 -7.93 22.34
C LYS A 13 -4.54 -9.46 22.31
N ASN A 14 -5.49 -10.00 21.56
CA ASN A 14 -5.59 -11.44 21.36
C ASN A 14 -4.41 -11.99 20.56
N ARG A 15 -3.93 -11.26 19.54
CA ARG A 15 -2.77 -11.64 18.77
C ARG A 15 -1.48 -11.57 19.61
N MET A 16 -1.35 -10.57 20.45
CA MET A 16 -0.23 -10.42 21.41
C MET A 16 -0.10 -11.63 22.32
N LYS A 17 -1.22 -12.19 22.82
CA LYS A 17 -1.21 -13.44 23.62
C LYS A 17 -0.61 -14.60 22.82
N THR A 18 -0.99 -14.75 21.56
CA THR A 18 -0.50 -15.83 20.68
C THR A 18 0.99 -15.69 20.38
N THR A 19 1.46 -14.47 20.17
CA THR A 19 2.87 -14.15 19.84
C THR A 19 3.74 -13.91 21.08
N LYS A 20 3.16 -13.99 22.29
CA LYS A 20 3.84 -13.67 23.57
C LYS A 20 4.41 -12.25 23.60
N THR A 21 3.75 -11.32 22.90
CA THR A 21 4.09 -9.89 22.89
C THR A 21 3.44 -9.20 24.08
N GLN A 22 4.20 -8.39 24.82
CA GLN A 22 3.70 -7.68 25.99
C GLN A 22 3.41 -6.20 25.71
N LEU A 23 4.08 -5.63 24.70
CA LEU A 23 3.86 -4.26 24.26
C LEU A 23 3.88 -4.20 22.73
N VAL A 24 2.89 -3.49 22.17
CA VAL A 24 2.94 -3.00 20.77
C VAL A 24 3.00 -1.47 20.84
N ALA A 25 4.00 -0.88 20.19
CA ALA A 25 4.20 0.56 20.11
C ALA A 25 4.07 1.03 18.66
N LEU A 26 3.12 1.93 18.40
CA LEU A 26 2.83 2.46 17.08
C LEU A 26 3.13 3.96 17.02
N GLY A 27 3.84 4.39 16.00
CA GLY A 27 4.03 5.80 15.65
C GLY A 27 2.85 6.38 14.85
N PRO A 28 2.81 7.72 14.64
CA PRO A 28 1.86 8.32 13.71
C PRO A 28 2.09 7.80 12.30
N GLY A 29 1.14 7.05 11.78
CA GLY A 29 1.25 6.41 10.46
C GLY A 29 0.14 5.40 10.21
N ALA A 30 0.33 4.57 9.21
CA ALA A 30 -0.70 3.68 8.70
C ALA A 30 -1.18 2.64 9.72
N HIS A 31 -0.30 2.15 10.59
CA HIS A 31 -0.70 1.21 11.66
C HIS A 31 -1.62 1.89 12.68
N MET A 32 -1.25 3.09 13.16
CA MET A 32 -2.09 3.87 14.07
C MET A 32 -3.41 4.28 13.41
N GLN A 33 -3.36 4.71 12.14
CA GLN A 33 -4.54 5.01 11.32
C GLN A 33 -5.49 3.80 11.25
N TRP A 34 -4.95 2.61 10.99
CA TRP A 34 -5.77 1.39 10.95
C TRP A 34 -6.42 1.10 12.29
N VAL A 35 -5.71 1.25 13.40
CA VAL A 35 -6.27 0.96 14.74
C VAL A 35 -7.37 1.94 15.12
N LEU A 36 -7.12 3.24 14.94
CA LEU A 36 -7.93 4.32 15.52
C LEU A 36 -8.87 5.01 14.52
N GLY A 37 -8.64 4.86 13.20
CA GLY A 37 -9.28 5.66 12.17
C GLY A 37 -8.68 7.07 12.04
N PHE A 38 -7.58 7.35 12.73
CA PHE A 38 -6.80 8.59 12.63
C PHE A 38 -5.39 8.40 13.20
N HIS A 39 -4.51 9.35 12.91
CA HIS A 39 -3.26 9.57 13.65
C HIS A 39 -2.98 11.07 13.76
N PRO A 40 -2.25 11.52 14.79
CA PRO A 40 -1.74 12.89 14.86
C PRO A 40 -0.83 13.20 13.67
N HIS A 41 -0.70 14.48 13.32
CA HIS A 41 0.26 14.87 12.28
C HIS A 41 1.68 14.46 12.68
N PRO A 42 2.39 13.70 11.84
CA PRO A 42 3.75 13.28 12.15
C PRO A 42 4.71 14.48 12.05
N ASP A 43 5.43 14.73 13.13
CA ASP A 43 6.52 15.71 13.20
C ASP A 43 7.72 15.12 13.97
N GLU A 44 8.63 15.97 14.45
CA GLU A 44 9.80 15.54 15.25
C GLU A 44 9.47 15.27 16.71
N ARG A 45 8.26 15.56 17.18
CA ARG A 45 7.85 15.34 18.57
C ARG A 45 7.35 13.92 18.78
N PRO A 46 7.98 13.15 19.69
CA PRO A 46 7.54 11.78 19.95
C PRO A 46 6.06 11.69 20.33
N CYS A 47 5.31 10.97 19.50
CA CYS A 47 3.94 10.55 19.71
C CYS A 47 3.84 9.05 19.51
N LEU A 48 3.36 8.30 20.50
CA LEU A 48 3.25 6.85 20.43
C LEU A 48 1.90 6.39 20.97
N LEU A 49 1.28 5.44 20.29
CA LEU A 49 0.21 4.61 20.85
C LEU A 49 0.86 3.35 21.42
N LEU A 50 0.78 3.17 22.71
CA LEU A 50 1.28 2.03 23.47
C LEU A 50 0.11 1.10 23.79
N ILE A 51 0.18 -0.14 23.33
CA ILE A 51 -0.85 -1.17 23.56
C ILE A 51 -0.23 -2.27 24.40
N GLY A 52 -0.61 -2.34 25.67
CA GLY A 52 -0.30 -3.43 26.57
C GLY A 52 -1.35 -4.55 26.50
N GLU A 53 -1.18 -5.60 27.29
CA GLU A 53 -2.09 -6.77 27.31
C GLU A 53 -3.52 -6.41 27.71
N THR A 54 -3.68 -5.43 28.60
CA THR A 54 -4.99 -5.05 29.16
C THR A 54 -5.40 -3.62 28.88
N LYS A 55 -4.42 -2.71 28.77
CA LYS A 55 -4.62 -1.28 28.60
C LYS A 55 -3.86 -0.73 27.40
N GLU A 56 -4.28 0.42 26.95
CA GLU A 56 -3.60 1.27 25.97
C GLU A 56 -3.44 2.68 26.51
N ALA A 57 -2.36 3.37 26.11
CA ALA A 57 -2.08 4.74 26.45
C ALA A 57 -1.33 5.46 25.33
N PHE A 58 -1.47 6.78 25.26
CA PHE A 58 -0.64 7.62 24.41
C PHE A 58 0.51 8.24 25.19
N LEU A 59 1.71 8.23 24.59
CA LEU A 59 2.68 9.29 24.77
C LEU A 59 2.30 10.41 23.80
N MET A 60 2.05 11.63 24.29
CA MET A 60 1.47 12.68 23.45
C MET A 60 2.08 14.06 23.73
N PRO A 61 2.57 14.79 22.72
CA PRO A 61 2.89 16.20 22.88
C PRO A 61 1.65 16.98 23.36
N SER A 62 1.83 17.87 24.34
CA SER A 62 0.73 18.64 24.95
C SER A 62 -0.08 19.42 23.90
N LEU A 63 0.58 19.90 22.85
CA LEU A 63 -0.08 20.65 21.78
C LEU A 63 -1.09 19.81 20.94
N ASN A 64 -0.92 18.49 20.88
CA ASN A 64 -1.79 17.59 20.13
C ASN A 64 -2.81 16.86 21.02
N ALA A 65 -2.66 16.98 22.33
CA ALA A 65 -3.42 16.17 23.28
C ALA A 65 -4.92 16.51 23.32
N GLU A 66 -5.29 17.76 23.10
CA GLU A 66 -6.70 18.18 23.11
C GLU A 66 -7.46 17.60 21.91
N ASP A 67 -6.93 17.75 20.68
CA ASP A 67 -7.52 17.17 19.47
C ASP A 67 -7.64 15.65 19.59
N THR A 68 -6.59 14.98 20.08
CA THR A 68 -6.59 13.53 20.30
C THR A 68 -7.66 13.10 21.29
N SER A 69 -7.82 13.86 22.40
CA SER A 69 -8.82 13.56 23.42
C SER A 69 -10.27 13.75 22.95
N GLN A 70 -10.50 14.60 21.94
CA GLN A 70 -11.83 14.74 21.31
C GLN A 70 -12.17 13.54 20.41
N ARG A 71 -11.17 12.80 19.93
CA ARG A 71 -11.31 11.70 18.99
C ARG A 71 -11.13 10.32 19.61
N SER A 72 -10.58 10.23 20.82
CA SER A 72 -10.26 8.99 21.50
C SER A 72 -10.40 9.12 23.01
N THR A 73 -10.86 8.05 23.66
CA THR A 73 -10.94 7.94 25.14
C THR A 73 -9.66 7.34 25.75
N ILE A 74 -8.64 7.05 24.95
CA ILE A 74 -7.37 6.50 25.43
C ILE A 74 -6.62 7.57 26.23
N THR A 75 -6.10 7.19 27.40
CA THR A 75 -5.36 8.10 28.29
C THR A 75 -4.13 8.68 27.58
N CYS A 76 -3.98 10.01 27.65
CA CYS A 76 -2.82 10.71 27.11
C CYS A 76 -1.84 11.08 28.24
N HIS A 77 -0.64 10.52 28.23
CA HIS A 77 0.50 10.96 29.02
C HIS A 77 1.20 12.09 28.27
N LYS A 78 0.92 13.32 28.71
CA LYS A 78 1.32 14.55 28.02
C LYS A 78 2.74 14.96 28.40
N TRP A 79 3.44 15.56 27.44
CA TRP A 79 4.75 16.17 27.65
C TRP A 79 4.86 17.49 26.89
N SER A 80 5.71 18.40 27.34
CA SER A 80 6.01 19.70 26.74
C SER A 80 7.46 19.78 26.28
N ASP A 81 7.77 20.73 25.39
CA ASP A 81 9.12 20.88 24.82
C ASP A 81 10.19 21.16 25.89
N ASP A 82 9.82 21.80 27.00
CA ASP A 82 10.73 22.12 28.14
C ASP A 82 10.95 20.93 29.09
N GLU A 83 10.00 19.98 29.18
CA GLU A 83 10.14 18.80 30.05
C GLU A 83 10.71 17.59 29.27
N GLY A 84 10.49 17.54 27.98
CA GLY A 84 10.82 16.42 27.14
C GLY A 84 9.95 15.17 27.38
N PRO A 85 10.02 14.16 26.49
CA PRO A 85 9.07 13.04 26.46
C PRO A 85 9.36 11.94 27.49
N VAL A 86 10.56 11.87 28.09
CA VAL A 86 11.03 10.69 28.83
C VAL A 86 10.15 10.37 30.04
N ARG A 87 9.80 11.38 30.85
CA ARG A 87 8.96 11.17 32.06
C ARG A 87 7.56 10.69 31.70
N ALA A 88 6.96 11.31 30.67
CA ALA A 88 5.64 10.93 30.17
C ALA A 88 5.64 9.52 29.57
N LEU A 89 6.71 9.13 28.85
CA LEU A 89 6.87 7.77 28.31
C LEU A 89 6.96 6.75 29.46
N ILE A 90 7.76 7.02 30.49
CA ILE A 90 7.86 6.15 31.66
C ILE A 90 6.47 5.96 32.31
N SER A 91 5.74 7.07 32.53
CA SER A 91 4.39 7.02 33.08
C SER A 91 3.39 6.25 32.21
N ALA A 92 3.48 6.39 30.88
CA ALA A 92 2.65 5.64 29.95
C ALA A 92 2.96 4.13 29.97
N LEU A 93 4.24 3.76 30.02
CA LEU A 93 4.68 2.36 30.14
C LEU A 93 4.25 1.72 31.46
N ASP A 94 4.29 2.47 32.57
CA ASP A 94 3.78 2.03 33.87
C ASP A 94 2.25 1.83 33.84
N ASP A 95 1.50 2.74 33.20
CA ASP A 95 0.05 2.66 33.10
C ASP A 95 -0.42 1.44 32.27
N VAL A 96 0.30 1.11 31.18
CA VAL A 96 0.00 -0.09 30.39
C VAL A 96 0.68 -1.37 30.92
N GLY A 97 1.45 -1.27 32.03
CA GLY A 97 2.06 -2.39 32.73
C GLY A 97 3.24 -3.06 32.00
N THR A 98 4.01 -2.30 31.20
CA THR A 98 5.00 -2.87 30.25
C THR A 98 6.46 -2.47 30.54
N ARG A 99 6.76 -1.81 31.67
CA ARG A 99 8.14 -1.43 32.06
C ARG A 99 9.12 -2.61 32.18
N GLN A 100 8.62 -3.79 32.45
CA GLN A 100 9.39 -5.03 32.57
C GLN A 100 9.09 -6.01 31.43
N ALA A 101 8.59 -5.51 30.28
CA ALA A 101 8.30 -6.34 29.15
C ALA A 101 9.56 -7.08 28.66
N SER A 102 9.43 -8.40 28.41
CA SER A 102 10.50 -9.22 27.88
C SER A 102 10.51 -9.28 26.35
N HIS A 103 9.36 -8.96 25.72
CA HIS A 103 9.22 -8.87 24.26
C HIS A 103 8.29 -7.72 23.87
N ILE A 104 8.77 -6.85 22.98
CA ILE A 104 8.04 -5.70 22.46
C ILE A 104 8.00 -5.72 20.93
N VAL A 105 6.90 -5.22 20.38
CA VAL A 105 6.73 -4.99 18.94
C VAL A 105 6.80 -3.49 18.68
N ILE A 106 7.60 -3.11 17.70
CA ILE A 106 7.83 -1.73 17.29
C ILE A 106 7.29 -1.57 15.87
N ASP A 107 6.57 -0.48 15.63
CA ASP A 107 6.14 -0.08 14.28
C ASP A 107 7.39 0.21 13.42
N GLU A 108 7.59 -0.57 12.36
CA GLU A 108 8.72 -0.44 11.42
C GLU A 108 8.70 0.87 10.64
N THR A 109 7.57 1.56 10.62
CA THR A 109 7.41 2.83 9.90
C THR A 109 7.61 4.06 10.77
N MET A 110 7.70 3.88 12.12
CA MET A 110 7.94 5.03 13.00
C MET A 110 9.34 5.60 12.83
N ARG A 111 9.50 6.86 13.17
CA ARG A 111 10.82 7.51 13.18
C ARG A 111 11.80 6.73 14.09
N ALA A 112 13.03 6.59 13.63
CA ALA A 112 14.05 5.83 14.36
C ALA A 112 14.34 6.42 15.75
N ASP A 113 14.28 7.75 15.90
CA ASP A 113 14.47 8.43 17.19
C ASP A 113 13.35 8.08 18.19
N PHE A 114 12.10 7.91 17.74
CA PHE A 114 11.00 7.47 18.60
C PHE A 114 11.20 6.01 19.04
N ALA A 115 11.63 5.14 18.11
CA ALA A 115 11.94 3.76 18.43
C ALA A 115 13.08 3.66 19.45
N MET A 116 14.14 4.44 19.29
CA MET A 116 15.27 4.47 20.24
C MET A 116 14.85 5.01 21.61
N LEU A 117 14.06 6.09 21.65
CA LEU A 117 13.51 6.64 22.90
C LEU A 117 12.76 5.56 23.70
N LEU A 118 11.91 4.76 23.03
CA LEU A 118 11.18 3.65 23.65
C LEU A 118 12.12 2.55 24.14
N VAL A 119 13.03 2.12 23.29
CA VAL A 119 13.96 1.01 23.56
C VAL A 119 14.88 1.31 24.74
N ASP A 120 15.31 2.55 24.90
CA ASP A 120 16.14 2.98 26.03
C ASP A 120 15.40 2.84 27.39
N GLN A 121 14.05 2.85 27.39
CA GLN A 121 13.26 2.65 28.61
C GLN A 121 13.01 1.16 28.94
N ILE A 122 13.20 0.25 27.95
CA ILE A 122 13.02 -1.20 28.11
C ILE A 122 14.22 -1.94 27.44
N PRO A 123 15.44 -1.71 27.92
CA PRO A 123 16.65 -2.17 27.22
C PRO A 123 16.79 -3.70 27.16
N SER A 124 16.22 -4.43 28.10
CA SER A 124 16.30 -5.89 28.19
C SER A 124 15.28 -6.62 27.31
N ALA A 125 14.31 -5.91 26.72
CA ALA A 125 13.29 -6.54 25.90
C ALA A 125 13.85 -7.04 24.56
N SER A 126 13.47 -8.22 24.15
CA SER A 126 13.60 -8.66 22.76
C SER A 126 12.61 -7.87 21.88
N ARG A 127 12.94 -7.72 20.61
CA ARG A 127 12.23 -6.79 19.71
C ARG A 127 11.88 -7.50 18.41
N SER A 128 10.69 -7.19 17.89
CA SER A 128 10.26 -7.52 16.53
C SER A 128 9.44 -6.39 15.94
N PHE A 129 9.10 -6.50 14.66
CA PHE A 129 8.21 -5.58 13.98
C PHE A 129 6.77 -6.10 13.94
N THR A 130 5.86 -5.34 13.32
CA THR A 130 4.41 -5.54 13.40
C THR A 130 3.90 -6.75 12.62
N GLU A 131 4.71 -7.41 11.80
CA GLU A 131 4.35 -8.48 10.86
C GLU A 131 3.49 -9.60 11.45
N ASN A 132 3.71 -9.93 12.73
CA ASN A 132 2.98 -10.99 13.44
C ASN A 132 1.89 -10.46 14.39
N THR A 133 1.67 -9.17 14.46
CA THR A 133 0.68 -8.51 15.31
C THR A 133 -0.25 -7.60 14.49
N VAL A 134 -0.05 -6.29 14.50
CA VAL A 134 -0.89 -5.33 13.77
C VAL A 134 -0.79 -5.54 12.26
N GLY A 135 0.41 -5.74 11.72
CA GLY A 135 0.62 -6.02 10.29
C GLY A 135 -0.12 -7.28 9.84
N PHE A 136 -0.08 -8.34 10.66
CA PHE A 136 -0.85 -9.58 10.41
C PHE A 136 -2.34 -9.31 10.25
N LEU A 137 -2.93 -8.52 11.15
CA LEU A 137 -4.35 -8.20 11.13
C LEU A 137 -4.70 -7.28 9.96
N ARG A 138 -3.86 -6.27 9.71
CA ARG A 138 -4.07 -5.26 8.67
C ARG A 138 -4.02 -5.85 7.24
N MET A 139 -3.23 -6.91 7.02
CA MET A 139 -3.24 -7.61 5.73
C MET A 139 -4.60 -8.19 5.36
N ARG A 140 -5.46 -8.52 6.34
CA ARG A 140 -6.77 -9.17 6.14
C ARG A 140 -7.86 -8.13 6.23
N LYS A 141 -8.43 -7.76 5.09
CA LYS A 141 -9.46 -6.73 4.97
C LYS A 141 -10.82 -7.27 5.38
N ASP A 142 -11.51 -6.51 6.21
CA ASP A 142 -12.90 -6.75 6.54
C ASP A 142 -13.85 -6.20 5.44
N ASP A 143 -15.17 -6.40 5.62
CA ASP A 143 -16.17 -5.95 4.64
C ASP A 143 -16.21 -4.42 4.47
N LEU A 144 -15.87 -3.65 5.50
CA LEU A 144 -15.82 -2.18 5.42
C LEU A 144 -14.57 -1.75 4.64
N ASP A 145 -13.43 -2.38 4.91
CA ASP A 145 -12.19 -2.19 4.17
C ASP A 145 -12.41 -2.49 2.67
N TYR A 146 -13.06 -3.63 2.38
CA TYR A 146 -13.38 -4.04 1.02
C TYR A 146 -14.24 -3.00 0.28
N ARG A 147 -15.31 -2.50 0.92
CA ARG A 147 -16.17 -1.48 0.30
C ARG A 147 -15.39 -0.22 -0.06
N SER A 148 -14.52 0.23 0.85
CA SER A 148 -13.67 1.40 0.62
C SER A 148 -12.67 1.17 -0.53
N LEU A 149 -12.03 -0.01 -0.58
CA LEU A 149 -11.15 -0.39 -1.68
C LEU A 149 -11.87 -0.48 -3.01
N LYS A 150 -13.07 -1.06 -3.04
CA LYS A 150 -13.90 -1.15 -4.26
C LYS A 150 -14.33 0.23 -4.77
N GLU A 151 -14.69 1.15 -3.87
CA GLU A 151 -14.99 2.55 -4.22
C GLU A 151 -13.76 3.23 -4.82
N ASN A 152 -12.59 3.09 -4.18
CA ASN A 152 -11.35 3.67 -4.66
C ASN A 152 -10.90 3.08 -6.01
N ALA A 153 -11.08 1.79 -6.25
CA ALA A 153 -10.84 1.18 -7.55
C ALA A 153 -11.74 1.76 -8.65
N ALA A 154 -13.03 1.98 -8.35
CA ALA A 154 -13.95 2.62 -9.30
C ALA A 154 -13.57 4.08 -9.61
N ILE A 155 -13.06 4.82 -8.63
CA ILE A 155 -12.53 6.19 -8.84
C ILE A 155 -11.29 6.14 -9.73
N ALA A 156 -10.37 5.20 -9.51
CA ALA A 156 -9.18 5.03 -10.35
C ALA A 156 -9.54 4.63 -11.78
N ASP A 157 -10.57 3.75 -11.97
CA ASP A 157 -11.11 3.41 -13.28
C ASP A 157 -11.58 4.67 -14.04
N GLN A 158 -12.29 5.59 -13.37
CA GLN A 158 -12.76 6.84 -13.96
C GLN A 158 -11.59 7.78 -14.29
N ALA A 159 -10.60 7.90 -13.40
CA ALA A 159 -9.42 8.71 -13.63
C ALA A 159 -8.58 8.16 -14.80
N MET A 160 -8.46 6.84 -14.94
CA MET A 160 -7.82 6.18 -16.09
C MET A 160 -8.58 6.46 -17.39
N GLN A 161 -9.91 6.36 -17.38
CA GLN A 161 -10.75 6.68 -18.55
C GLN A 161 -10.62 8.15 -18.95
N ARG A 162 -10.54 9.07 -17.97
CA ARG A 162 -10.27 10.49 -18.21
C ARG A 162 -8.90 10.67 -18.85
N GLY A 163 -7.87 10.03 -18.31
CA GLY A 163 -6.53 10.02 -18.88
C GLY A 163 -6.54 9.60 -20.36
N PHE A 164 -7.19 8.50 -20.68
CA PHE A 164 -7.32 8.03 -22.05
C PHE A 164 -8.07 9.00 -22.97
N ALA A 165 -9.14 9.62 -22.49
CA ALA A 165 -9.95 10.56 -23.28
C ALA A 165 -9.18 11.86 -23.61
N GLU A 166 -8.21 12.22 -22.79
CA GLU A 166 -7.40 13.43 -22.97
C GLU A 166 -6.11 13.18 -23.77
N LEU A 167 -5.77 11.93 -24.07
CA LEU A 167 -4.58 11.63 -24.89
C LEU A 167 -4.71 12.26 -26.27
N LYS A 168 -3.77 13.16 -26.60
CA LYS A 168 -3.68 13.84 -27.89
C LYS A 168 -2.21 14.05 -28.25
N PRO A 169 -1.84 13.90 -29.53
CA PRO A 169 -0.50 14.27 -29.99
C PRO A 169 -0.19 15.74 -29.63
N GLY A 170 1.05 15.99 -29.20
CA GLY A 170 1.53 17.32 -28.82
C GLY A 170 1.32 17.70 -27.35
N LEU A 171 0.43 17.04 -26.62
CA LEU A 171 0.36 17.21 -25.16
C LEU A 171 1.55 16.51 -24.49
N SER A 172 2.07 17.12 -23.42
CA SER A 172 3.11 16.52 -22.61
C SER A 172 2.57 15.48 -21.63
N GLU A 173 3.44 14.58 -21.15
CA GLU A 173 3.12 13.62 -20.10
C GLU A 173 2.57 14.32 -18.84
N LEU A 174 3.16 15.48 -18.46
CA LEU A 174 2.69 16.31 -17.33
C LEU A 174 1.27 16.85 -17.52
N GLU A 175 0.91 17.25 -18.74
CA GLU A 175 -0.46 17.72 -19.00
C GLU A 175 -1.49 16.60 -18.87
N ILE A 176 -1.14 15.36 -19.28
CA ILE A 176 -2.00 14.20 -19.05
C ILE A 176 -2.13 13.89 -17.56
N VAL A 177 -1.03 13.93 -16.80
CA VAL A 177 -1.06 13.76 -15.34
C VAL A 177 -1.99 14.79 -14.71
N ALA A 178 -1.94 16.07 -15.11
CA ALA A 178 -2.82 17.10 -14.59
C ALA A 178 -4.31 16.77 -14.81
N ARG A 179 -4.68 16.23 -15.99
CA ARG A 179 -6.07 15.80 -16.28
C ARG A 179 -6.54 14.65 -15.38
N ILE A 180 -5.63 13.68 -15.14
CA ILE A 180 -5.89 12.55 -14.22
C ILE A 180 -6.08 13.07 -12.79
N GLN A 181 -5.24 14.00 -12.33
CA GLN A 181 -5.35 14.61 -11.01
C GLN A 181 -6.65 15.40 -10.84
N ASP A 182 -7.08 16.15 -11.86
CA ASP A 182 -8.34 16.87 -11.87
C ASP A 182 -9.52 15.89 -11.70
N GLU A 183 -9.45 14.70 -12.31
CA GLU A 183 -10.51 13.70 -12.16
C GLU A 183 -10.55 13.14 -10.73
N PHE A 184 -9.40 12.72 -10.15
CA PHE A 184 -9.35 12.30 -8.74
C PHE A 184 -9.95 13.37 -7.82
N LYS A 185 -9.55 14.63 -8.01
CA LYS A 185 -10.06 15.75 -7.23
C LYS A 185 -11.58 15.96 -7.39
N SER A 186 -12.12 15.77 -8.61
CA SER A 186 -13.58 15.85 -8.87
C SER A 186 -14.35 14.81 -8.07
N GLN A 187 -13.75 13.64 -7.84
CA GLN A 187 -14.28 12.53 -7.04
C GLN A 187 -14.01 12.69 -5.52
N LYS A 188 -13.43 13.84 -5.09
CA LYS A 188 -12.99 14.10 -3.71
C LYS A 188 -11.96 13.06 -3.23
N ALA A 189 -11.07 12.66 -4.11
CA ALA A 189 -9.92 11.81 -3.85
C ALA A 189 -8.61 12.57 -4.08
N ASP A 190 -7.59 12.26 -3.30
CA ASP A 190 -6.24 12.76 -3.49
C ASP A 190 -5.47 11.83 -4.44
N THR A 191 -4.70 12.40 -5.36
CA THR A 191 -3.77 11.61 -6.17
C THR A 191 -2.56 11.21 -5.31
N LYS A 192 -2.30 9.92 -5.19
CA LYS A 192 -1.11 9.42 -4.48
C LYS A 192 0.12 9.42 -5.39
N PHE A 193 -0.06 8.99 -6.63
CA PHE A 193 0.94 9.00 -7.67
C PHE A 193 0.28 8.98 -9.05
N ALA A 194 1.03 9.42 -10.06
CA ALA A 194 0.62 9.30 -11.46
C ALA A 194 1.88 9.21 -12.33
N ILE A 195 2.03 8.12 -13.04
CA ILE A 195 3.07 7.85 -14.03
C ILE A 195 2.42 7.85 -15.39
N VAL A 196 2.94 8.67 -16.30
CA VAL A 196 2.62 8.62 -17.73
C VAL A 196 3.95 8.52 -18.45
N GLY A 197 4.23 7.36 -19.04
CA GLY A 197 5.46 7.11 -19.79
C GLY A 197 5.15 6.86 -21.24
N SER A 198 5.56 7.78 -22.13
CA SER A 198 5.31 7.72 -23.57
C SER A 198 6.56 7.29 -24.35
N GLY A 199 6.40 6.47 -25.40
CA GLY A 199 7.52 5.97 -26.19
C GLY A 199 8.56 5.25 -25.31
N SER A 200 9.83 5.62 -25.43
CA SER A 200 10.94 5.04 -24.65
C SER A 200 10.86 5.33 -23.15
N ASN A 201 10.15 6.37 -22.72
CA ASN A 201 9.94 6.66 -21.31
C ASN A 201 9.14 5.55 -20.60
N GLY A 202 8.23 4.87 -21.33
CA GLY A 202 7.51 3.71 -20.85
C GLY A 202 8.40 2.52 -20.47
N ALA A 203 9.65 2.47 -20.96
CA ALA A 203 10.62 1.46 -20.56
C ALA A 203 11.23 1.65 -19.17
N LEU A 204 10.89 2.73 -18.49
CA LEU A 204 11.32 3.04 -17.12
C LEU A 204 10.18 2.77 -16.15
N PRO A 205 10.22 1.71 -15.33
CA PRO A 205 9.09 1.32 -14.46
C PRO A 205 8.56 2.45 -13.55
N HIS A 206 9.47 3.27 -13.00
CA HIS A 206 9.15 4.41 -12.15
C HIS A 206 9.48 5.75 -12.84
N HIS A 207 9.09 5.87 -14.12
CA HIS A 207 9.27 7.09 -14.88
C HIS A 207 8.64 8.29 -14.16
N LYS A 208 9.36 9.42 -14.13
CA LYS A 208 8.77 10.69 -13.70
C LYS A 208 8.25 11.43 -14.93
N PRO A 209 6.93 11.65 -15.04
CA PRO A 209 6.35 12.37 -16.16
C PRO A 209 7.03 13.71 -16.40
N GLY A 210 7.31 14.03 -17.65
CA GLY A 210 8.07 15.19 -18.08
C GLY A 210 7.37 16.02 -19.14
N SER A 211 8.14 16.91 -19.76
CA SER A 211 7.68 17.78 -20.86
C SER A 211 7.71 17.09 -22.22
N ARG A 212 8.06 15.78 -22.31
CA ARG A 212 8.00 15.06 -23.58
C ARG A 212 6.58 15.13 -24.14
N ALA A 213 6.48 15.67 -25.36
CA ALA A 213 5.22 15.69 -26.09
C ALA A 213 4.91 14.28 -26.64
N LEU A 214 3.65 13.89 -26.56
CA LEU A 214 3.14 12.64 -27.09
C LEU A 214 3.11 12.71 -28.64
N GLU A 215 3.58 11.66 -29.30
CA GLU A 215 3.69 11.59 -30.76
C GLU A 215 2.80 10.47 -31.32
N MET A 216 2.43 10.62 -32.59
CA MET A 216 1.70 9.56 -33.32
C MET A 216 2.52 8.27 -33.33
N GLY A 217 1.88 7.15 -32.98
CA GLY A 217 2.52 5.84 -32.87
C GLY A 217 3.11 5.54 -31.48
N ASP A 218 3.15 6.51 -30.57
CA ASP A 218 3.67 6.26 -29.23
C ASP A 218 2.88 5.18 -28.50
N PRO A 219 3.56 4.16 -27.97
CA PRO A 219 3.03 3.37 -26.86
C PRO A 219 3.09 4.18 -25.57
N ILE A 220 2.07 4.11 -24.76
CA ILE A 220 1.91 4.87 -23.54
C ILE A 220 1.54 3.93 -22.40
N VAL A 221 2.30 3.96 -21.31
CA VAL A 221 1.95 3.34 -20.02
C VAL A 221 1.38 4.44 -19.14
N ILE A 222 0.21 4.19 -18.57
CA ILE A 222 -0.41 5.02 -17.55
C ILE A 222 -0.58 4.16 -16.30
N ASP A 223 0.01 4.63 -15.19
CA ASP A 223 -0.02 3.96 -13.89
C ASP A 223 -0.37 5.00 -12.83
N ILE A 224 -1.52 4.80 -12.16
CA ILE A 224 -2.13 5.82 -11.31
C ILE A 224 -2.73 5.23 -10.06
N GLY A 225 -2.60 5.96 -8.97
CA GLY A 225 -3.27 5.66 -7.72
C GLY A 225 -3.80 6.89 -7.02
N GLY A 226 -4.94 6.74 -6.39
CA GLY A 226 -5.59 7.77 -5.58
C GLY A 226 -5.99 7.27 -4.21
N GLN A 227 -6.50 8.18 -3.38
CA GLN A 227 -6.99 7.87 -2.05
C GLN A 227 -8.22 8.71 -1.73
N LYS A 228 -9.33 8.04 -1.44
CA LYS A 228 -10.52 8.63 -0.84
C LYS A 228 -10.77 7.99 0.52
N GLY A 229 -10.83 8.79 1.57
CA GLY A 229 -10.88 8.29 2.94
C GLY A 229 -9.55 7.65 3.37
N GLU A 230 -9.61 6.44 3.89
CA GLU A 230 -8.42 5.78 4.45
C GLU A 230 -7.67 4.91 3.44
N TYR A 231 -8.31 4.46 2.35
CA TYR A 231 -7.78 3.43 1.46
C TYR A 231 -7.30 3.99 0.13
N CYS A 232 -6.24 3.38 -0.40
CA CYS A 232 -5.66 3.69 -1.68
C CYS A 232 -6.28 2.87 -2.81
N SER A 233 -6.04 3.33 -4.04
CA SER A 233 -6.24 2.56 -5.28
C SER A 233 -4.95 2.51 -6.07
N ASP A 234 -4.87 1.54 -7.00
CA ASP A 234 -3.77 1.36 -7.91
C ASP A 234 -4.26 0.71 -9.21
N ILE A 235 -3.77 1.19 -10.36
CA ILE A 235 -4.11 0.61 -11.67
C ILE A 235 -3.12 1.04 -12.74
N THR A 236 -2.61 0.06 -13.49
CA THR A 236 -1.81 0.30 -14.70
C THR A 236 -2.52 -0.21 -15.95
N ARG A 237 -2.58 0.63 -17.00
CA ARG A 237 -3.10 0.31 -18.33
C ARG A 237 -2.21 0.92 -19.40
N VAL A 238 -2.40 0.44 -20.65
CA VAL A 238 -1.61 0.90 -21.80
C VAL A 238 -2.48 1.43 -22.93
N ALA A 239 -1.96 2.45 -23.62
CA ALA A 239 -2.57 3.01 -24.81
C ALA A 239 -1.55 3.10 -25.96
N VAL A 240 -2.07 3.32 -27.17
CA VAL A 240 -1.24 3.57 -28.36
C VAL A 240 -1.98 4.54 -29.29
N PHE A 241 -1.25 5.51 -29.86
CA PHE A 241 -1.79 6.35 -30.92
C PHE A 241 -1.84 5.58 -32.24
N GLY A 242 -3.06 5.38 -32.77
CA GLY A 242 -3.28 4.68 -34.03
C GLY A 242 -3.14 3.15 -33.91
N LYS A 243 -2.41 2.53 -34.86
CA LYS A 243 -2.28 1.07 -34.91
C LYS A 243 -1.06 0.61 -34.11
N PRO A 244 -1.22 -0.23 -33.06
CA PRO A 244 -0.09 -0.79 -32.35
C PRO A 244 0.79 -1.66 -33.28
N SER A 245 2.11 -1.58 -33.07
CA SER A 245 3.06 -2.45 -33.79
C SER A 245 2.86 -3.92 -33.43
N ASP A 246 3.33 -4.82 -34.27
CA ASP A 246 3.21 -6.24 -33.98
C ASP A 246 4.09 -6.68 -32.82
N GLU A 247 5.25 -6.00 -32.60
CA GLU A 247 6.07 -6.19 -31.40
C GLU A 247 5.29 -5.78 -30.14
N PHE A 248 4.65 -4.60 -30.14
CA PHE A 248 3.85 -4.14 -29.00
C PHE A 248 2.71 -5.10 -28.66
N LYS A 249 1.96 -5.57 -29.66
CA LYS A 249 0.88 -6.56 -29.46
C LYS A 249 1.42 -7.87 -28.88
N LYS A 250 2.56 -8.36 -29.40
CA LYS A 250 3.21 -9.58 -28.89
C LYS A 250 3.57 -9.43 -27.42
N ILE A 251 4.24 -8.33 -27.04
CA ILE A 251 4.64 -8.08 -25.65
C ILE A 251 3.42 -7.91 -24.76
N HIS A 252 2.38 -7.18 -25.22
CA HIS A 252 1.13 -7.03 -24.48
C HIS A 252 0.46 -8.39 -24.20
N SER A 253 0.40 -9.28 -25.21
CA SER A 253 -0.16 -10.63 -25.02
C SER A 253 0.61 -11.40 -23.95
N ILE A 254 1.95 -11.39 -23.98
CA ILE A 254 2.80 -12.08 -23.00
C ILE A 254 2.54 -11.55 -21.58
N VAL A 255 2.47 -10.22 -21.41
CA VAL A 255 2.21 -9.61 -20.10
C VAL A 255 0.79 -9.94 -19.62
N ASN A 256 -0.21 -9.89 -20.52
CA ASN A 256 -1.58 -10.30 -20.16
C ASN A 256 -1.66 -11.79 -19.75
N ASP A 257 -0.97 -12.66 -20.47
CA ASP A 257 -0.91 -14.10 -20.14
C ASP A 257 -0.21 -14.32 -18.79
N ALA A 258 0.78 -13.49 -18.44
CA ALA A 258 1.41 -13.51 -17.12
C ALA A 258 0.44 -13.09 -16.00
N VAL A 259 -0.37 -12.03 -16.22
CA VAL A 259 -1.45 -11.64 -15.29
C VAL A 259 -2.44 -12.79 -15.11
N MET A 260 -2.90 -13.38 -16.22
CA MET A 260 -3.86 -14.49 -16.17
C MET A 260 -3.31 -15.74 -15.47
N SER A 261 -2.02 -16.04 -15.68
CA SER A 261 -1.35 -17.16 -14.99
C SER A 261 -1.26 -16.93 -13.48
N ALA A 262 -0.93 -15.70 -13.05
CA ALA A 262 -0.88 -15.33 -11.63
C ALA A 262 -2.27 -15.40 -10.98
N LEU A 263 -3.30 -14.85 -11.65
CA LEU A 263 -4.70 -14.93 -11.20
C LEU A 263 -5.17 -16.37 -11.03
N ALA A 264 -4.82 -17.26 -11.98
CA ALA A 264 -5.27 -18.65 -11.97
C ALA A 264 -4.72 -19.47 -10.80
N VAL A 265 -3.54 -19.13 -10.28
CA VAL A 265 -2.93 -19.84 -9.14
C VAL A 265 -3.28 -19.21 -7.80
N ALA A 266 -3.66 -17.93 -7.77
CA ALA A 266 -3.96 -17.19 -6.55
C ALA A 266 -5.17 -17.80 -5.81
N ARG A 267 -4.92 -18.39 -4.64
CA ARG A 267 -5.94 -18.98 -3.77
C ARG A 267 -5.45 -19.04 -2.31
N PRO A 268 -6.34 -19.13 -1.33
CA PRO A 268 -5.91 -19.36 0.05
C PRO A 268 -5.05 -20.62 0.19
N GLY A 269 -4.05 -20.55 1.07
CA GLY A 269 -3.15 -21.65 1.42
C GLY A 269 -1.87 -21.76 0.61
N ILE A 270 -1.73 -21.09 -0.53
CA ILE A 270 -0.45 -21.07 -1.27
C ILE A 270 0.49 -20.01 -0.71
N GLN A 271 1.78 -20.11 -1.04
CA GLN A 271 2.74 -19.05 -0.72
C GLN A 271 2.73 -17.96 -1.80
N ALA A 272 2.94 -16.70 -1.39
CA ALA A 272 2.94 -15.55 -2.29
C ALA A 272 3.97 -15.71 -3.44
N ARG A 273 5.11 -16.38 -3.19
CA ARG A 273 6.10 -16.70 -4.22
C ARG A 273 5.55 -17.56 -5.37
N GLU A 274 4.52 -18.36 -5.14
CA GLU A 274 3.92 -19.19 -6.20
C GLU A 274 3.18 -18.31 -7.23
N ILE A 275 2.58 -17.21 -6.78
CA ILE A 275 1.93 -16.22 -7.65
C ILE A 275 3.01 -15.49 -8.50
N ASP A 276 4.12 -15.04 -7.87
CA ASP A 276 5.24 -14.44 -8.61
C ASP A 276 5.82 -15.40 -9.65
N GLN A 277 6.08 -16.63 -9.23
CA GLN A 277 6.63 -17.64 -10.13
C GLN A 277 5.72 -17.96 -11.32
N ALA A 278 4.40 -17.92 -11.13
CA ALA A 278 3.45 -18.14 -12.22
C ALA A 278 3.55 -17.07 -13.30
N ALA A 279 3.54 -15.78 -12.92
CA ALA A 279 3.73 -14.66 -13.86
C ALA A 279 5.11 -14.69 -14.50
N ARG A 280 6.15 -14.79 -13.68
CA ARG A 280 7.55 -14.74 -14.11
C ARG A 280 7.90 -15.87 -15.10
N ARG A 281 7.34 -17.06 -14.90
CA ARG A 281 7.55 -18.20 -15.79
C ARG A 281 7.03 -17.95 -17.21
N VAL A 282 5.85 -17.32 -17.34
CA VAL A 282 5.29 -16.95 -18.65
C VAL A 282 6.23 -16.01 -19.40
N ILE A 283 6.68 -14.94 -18.73
CA ILE A 283 7.57 -13.95 -19.32
C ILE A 283 8.93 -14.56 -19.68
N SER A 284 9.51 -15.38 -18.79
CA SER A 284 10.82 -16.03 -19.01
C SER A 284 10.76 -17.05 -20.16
N ASN A 285 9.70 -17.87 -20.25
CA ASN A 285 9.52 -18.84 -21.32
C ASN A 285 9.36 -18.17 -22.69
N ALA A 286 8.83 -16.94 -22.72
CA ALA A 286 8.73 -16.14 -23.93
C ALA A 286 10.05 -15.45 -24.32
N GLY A 287 11.13 -15.61 -23.53
CA GLY A 287 12.47 -15.04 -23.75
C GLY A 287 12.65 -13.61 -23.25
N TYR A 288 11.76 -13.12 -22.38
CA TYR A 288 11.81 -11.74 -21.85
C TYR A 288 12.08 -11.66 -20.34
N GLY A 289 12.56 -12.73 -19.71
CA GLY A 289 12.82 -12.80 -18.26
C GLY A 289 13.67 -11.66 -17.72
N ASP A 290 14.74 -11.28 -18.42
CA ASP A 290 15.65 -10.21 -18.03
C ASP A 290 15.03 -8.81 -18.08
N TYR A 291 13.88 -8.67 -18.73
CA TYR A 291 13.13 -7.41 -18.85
C TYR A 291 11.99 -7.30 -17.85
N PHE A 292 11.78 -8.30 -16.99
CA PHE A 292 10.84 -8.24 -15.86
C PHE A 292 11.63 -8.01 -14.57
N VAL A 293 11.88 -6.76 -14.25
CA VAL A 293 12.90 -6.32 -13.28
C VAL A 293 12.38 -6.01 -11.87
N HIS A 294 11.08 -6.21 -11.62
CA HIS A 294 10.49 -5.97 -10.31
C HIS A 294 9.67 -7.19 -9.81
N ARG A 295 9.12 -7.11 -8.61
CA ARG A 295 8.20 -8.10 -8.04
C ARG A 295 6.89 -8.13 -8.84
N THR A 296 6.15 -9.23 -8.73
CA THR A 296 4.85 -9.36 -9.40
C THR A 296 3.77 -8.51 -8.75
N GLY A 297 3.94 -8.10 -7.48
CA GLY A 297 2.96 -7.26 -6.82
C GLY A 297 3.25 -6.97 -5.36
N HIS A 298 2.35 -6.23 -4.75
CA HIS A 298 2.38 -5.79 -3.36
C HIS A 298 0.97 -5.72 -2.79
N GLY A 299 0.85 -5.77 -1.46
CA GLY A 299 -0.41 -5.48 -0.78
C GLY A 299 -0.83 -4.03 -0.97
N LEU A 300 -2.12 -3.79 -0.95
CA LEU A 300 -2.73 -2.47 -1.03
C LEU A 300 -3.73 -2.30 0.12
N GLY A 301 -3.77 -1.12 0.68
CA GLY A 301 -4.71 -0.78 1.74
C GLY A 301 -4.66 0.70 2.10
N ILE A 302 -4.30 1.01 3.34
CA ILE A 302 -4.06 2.38 3.80
C ILE A 302 -2.81 2.96 3.11
N GLU A 303 -1.83 2.11 2.84
CA GLU A 303 -0.67 2.48 2.03
C GLU A 303 -0.83 1.89 0.62
N VAL A 304 -0.25 2.58 -0.36
CA VAL A 304 -0.15 2.04 -1.73
C VAL A 304 0.64 0.74 -1.71
N HIS A 305 1.75 0.72 -0.98
CA HIS A 305 2.57 -0.48 -0.81
C HIS A 305 2.54 -0.94 0.64
N GLU A 306 1.90 -2.06 0.91
CA GLU A 306 1.93 -2.75 2.20
C GLU A 306 2.04 -4.27 2.02
N PRO A 307 2.29 -5.07 3.07
CA PRO A 307 2.19 -6.53 2.96
C PRO A 307 0.78 -7.01 2.56
N PRO A 308 0.68 -8.17 1.85
CA PRO A 308 1.75 -9.09 1.49
C PRO A 308 2.53 -8.66 0.25
N TYR A 309 3.81 -8.96 0.17
CA TYR A 309 4.62 -8.75 -1.04
C TYR A 309 4.66 -10.01 -1.90
N ILE A 310 4.32 -9.86 -3.19
CA ILE A 310 4.29 -10.96 -4.16
C ILE A 310 5.65 -11.00 -4.86
N THR A 311 6.60 -11.68 -4.23
CA THR A 311 8.00 -11.77 -4.68
C THR A 311 8.43 -13.22 -4.84
N ALA A 312 9.51 -13.45 -5.60
CA ALA A 312 10.06 -14.78 -5.84
C ALA A 312 10.48 -15.55 -4.57
N THR A 313 10.68 -14.85 -3.46
CA THR A 313 11.15 -15.42 -2.18
C THR A 313 10.13 -15.35 -1.05
N SER A 314 8.95 -14.74 -1.28
CA SER A 314 7.95 -14.54 -0.23
C SER A 314 7.32 -15.87 0.20
N GLU A 315 7.48 -16.21 1.48
CA GLU A 315 6.87 -17.39 2.12
C GLU A 315 5.53 -17.08 2.79
N THR A 316 5.03 -15.84 2.66
CA THR A 316 3.72 -15.45 3.19
C THR A 316 2.65 -16.37 2.63
N VAL A 317 1.96 -17.08 3.53
CA VAL A 317 0.79 -17.90 3.15
C VAL A 317 -0.37 -16.98 2.86
N MET A 318 -0.92 -17.09 1.67
CA MET A 318 -2.05 -16.27 1.23
C MET A 318 -3.33 -16.72 1.92
N GLU A 319 -4.12 -15.77 2.39
CA GLU A 319 -5.36 -16.04 3.11
C GLU A 319 -6.50 -15.16 2.58
N THR A 320 -7.73 -15.61 2.80
CA THR A 320 -8.95 -14.86 2.50
C THR A 320 -8.91 -13.47 3.14
N GLY A 321 -9.33 -12.45 2.39
CA GLY A 321 -9.31 -11.05 2.80
C GLY A 321 -8.00 -10.31 2.50
N MET A 322 -6.93 -11.00 2.06
CA MET A 322 -5.72 -10.32 1.60
C MET A 322 -5.96 -9.60 0.28
N VAL A 323 -5.50 -8.35 0.19
CA VAL A 323 -5.58 -7.51 -1.01
C VAL A 323 -4.17 -7.24 -1.51
N PHE A 324 -3.95 -7.43 -2.81
CA PHE A 324 -2.63 -7.25 -3.44
C PHE A 324 -2.74 -6.97 -4.92
N SER A 325 -1.68 -6.36 -5.50
CA SER A 325 -1.54 -6.18 -6.93
C SER A 325 -1.01 -7.44 -7.62
N ILE A 326 -1.40 -7.61 -8.87
CA ILE A 326 -0.78 -8.51 -9.86
C ILE A 326 -0.43 -7.63 -11.05
N GLU A 327 0.84 -7.26 -11.19
CA GLU A 327 1.31 -6.21 -12.09
C GLU A 327 2.58 -6.59 -12.89
N PRO A 328 2.68 -7.78 -13.49
CA PRO A 328 3.86 -8.11 -14.28
C PRO A 328 4.08 -7.10 -15.40
N GLY A 329 5.37 -6.87 -15.76
CA GLY A 329 5.73 -5.95 -16.81
C GLY A 329 6.96 -6.41 -17.61
N ILE A 330 7.07 -5.94 -18.84
CA ILE A 330 8.24 -6.11 -19.71
C ILE A 330 8.68 -4.71 -20.16
N TYR A 331 9.93 -4.36 -19.91
CA TYR A 331 10.50 -3.05 -20.19
C TYR A 331 11.67 -3.17 -21.13
N LEU A 332 11.48 -2.75 -22.42
CA LEU A 332 12.49 -2.84 -23.46
C LEU A 332 13.27 -1.53 -23.56
N PRO A 333 14.52 -1.45 -23.07
CA PRO A 333 15.29 -0.20 -23.02
C PRO A 333 15.36 0.51 -24.37
N GLY A 334 15.07 1.81 -24.36
CA GLY A 334 15.08 2.64 -25.57
C GLY A 334 13.90 2.45 -26.52
N LYS A 335 12.97 1.53 -26.20
CA LYS A 335 11.79 1.26 -27.02
C LYS A 335 10.49 1.65 -26.29
N PHE A 336 10.03 0.79 -25.41
CA PHE A 336 8.79 0.97 -24.62
C PHE A 336 8.74 -0.03 -23.46
N GLY A 337 7.81 0.17 -22.55
CA GLY A 337 7.40 -0.82 -21.55
C GLY A 337 5.92 -1.12 -21.62
N ILE A 338 5.55 -2.28 -21.09
CA ILE A 338 4.16 -2.67 -20.83
C ILE A 338 4.08 -3.22 -19.41
N ARG A 339 3.22 -2.63 -18.61
CA ARG A 339 2.72 -3.17 -17.34
C ARG A 339 1.20 -3.25 -17.42
N LEU A 340 0.64 -4.35 -16.98
CA LEU A 340 -0.80 -4.54 -16.82
C LEU A 340 -1.05 -4.96 -15.38
N GLU A 341 -1.94 -4.28 -14.71
CA GLU A 341 -2.14 -4.42 -13.28
C GLU A 341 -3.58 -4.68 -12.93
N GLU A 342 -3.79 -5.57 -11.97
CA GLU A 342 -5.04 -5.76 -11.27
C GLU A 342 -4.81 -5.74 -9.77
N ILE A 343 -5.62 -4.98 -9.06
CA ILE A 343 -5.77 -5.17 -7.62
C ILE A 343 -6.84 -6.22 -7.38
N VAL A 344 -6.48 -7.22 -6.59
CA VAL A 344 -7.38 -8.31 -6.24
C VAL A 344 -7.56 -8.43 -4.73
N ILE A 345 -8.76 -8.84 -4.30
CA ILE A 345 -8.99 -9.36 -2.96
C ILE A 345 -9.13 -10.89 -3.04
N LEU A 346 -8.42 -11.59 -2.18
CA LEU A 346 -8.49 -13.04 -2.14
C LEU A 346 -9.76 -13.50 -1.42
N ARG A 347 -10.58 -14.27 -2.11
CA ARG A 347 -11.78 -14.92 -1.57
C ARG A 347 -11.54 -16.42 -1.41
N ASP A 348 -12.44 -17.13 -0.74
CA ASP A 348 -12.35 -18.58 -0.56
C ASP A 348 -12.28 -19.36 -1.87
N ASN A 349 -12.92 -18.84 -2.92
CA ASN A 349 -12.97 -19.44 -4.26
C ASN A 349 -11.95 -18.85 -5.26
N GLY A 350 -11.02 -17.99 -4.81
CA GLY A 350 -10.00 -17.37 -5.65
C GLY A 350 -10.01 -15.84 -5.62
N PRO A 351 -9.25 -15.18 -6.51
CA PRO A 351 -9.12 -13.71 -6.50
C PRO A 351 -10.35 -13.03 -7.14
N GLU A 352 -10.86 -12.01 -6.47
CA GLU A 352 -11.83 -11.06 -7.03
C GLU A 352 -11.11 -9.80 -7.47
N ILE A 353 -11.20 -9.43 -8.76
CA ILE A 353 -10.63 -8.20 -9.30
C ILE A 353 -11.48 -6.99 -8.86
N LEU A 354 -10.83 -5.92 -8.39
CA LEU A 354 -11.52 -4.72 -7.93
C LEU A 354 -11.86 -3.75 -9.07
N SER A 355 -10.98 -3.59 -10.07
CA SER A 355 -11.22 -2.78 -11.26
C SER A 355 -12.25 -3.42 -12.20
N THR A 356 -12.94 -2.58 -12.98
CA THR A 356 -13.84 -3.02 -14.06
C THR A 356 -13.27 -2.73 -15.46
N LEU A 357 -12.12 -2.07 -15.55
CA LEU A 357 -11.49 -1.76 -16.84
C LEU A 357 -10.79 -2.97 -17.43
N THR A 358 -10.98 -3.17 -18.75
CA THR A 358 -10.26 -4.21 -19.46
C THR A 358 -8.76 -3.92 -19.55
N ARG A 359 -7.95 -4.97 -19.72
CA ARG A 359 -6.52 -4.85 -19.96
C ARG A 359 -6.15 -4.69 -21.43
N ASP A 360 -7.15 -4.56 -22.31
CA ASP A 360 -6.93 -4.39 -23.74
C ASP A 360 -6.14 -3.12 -24.06
N ILE A 361 -5.39 -3.15 -25.16
CA ILE A 361 -4.68 -1.96 -25.67
C ILE A 361 -5.71 -0.88 -26.03
N LYS A 362 -5.68 0.25 -25.33
CA LYS A 362 -6.50 1.40 -25.69
C LYS A 362 -5.94 2.05 -26.97
N ARG A 363 -6.71 2.06 -28.02
CA ARG A 363 -6.38 2.80 -29.25
C ARG A 363 -6.97 4.20 -29.19
N ILE A 364 -6.15 5.17 -29.53
CA ILE A 364 -6.50 6.59 -29.57
C ILE A 364 -6.46 7.06 -31.03
#